data_a9cabb1697d7556efbedf5e48210b377
#
_entry.id   a9cabb1697d7556efbedf5e48210b377
#
_cell.length_a   1.000
_cell.length_b   1.000
_cell.length_c   1.000
_cell.angle_alpha   90.00
_cell.angle_beta   90.00
_cell.angle_gamma   90.00
#
_symmetry.space_group_name_H-M   'P 1'
#
loop_
_entity.id
_entity.type
_entity.pdbx_description
1 polymer ?
#
loop_
_entity_poly.entity_id
_entity_poly.type
_entity_poly.pdbx_seq_one_letter_code
_entity_poly.pdbx_strand_id
1 'polypeptide(L)'
;MFYPVYVHHEPGAAYGVTIPDLPGVFSAADEAADIPRMVQEAVEAMYEGESAGPGPASPLDRYSQSDEYTGGFWMLIDVDLSKLSTRAVRLNISLPEYLVGRIDEAAALRRMSRSAYLALAAEHELGGVARRNQAGSKQSPASLTS
;
A
#
# COMPACT_ATOMS: atom_id res chain seq x y z
N MET A 1 0.01 2.71 -3.79
CA MET A 1 0.96 2.84 -2.64
C MET A 1 2.33 2.38 -3.09
N PHE A 2 3.36 3.20 -2.89
CA PHE A 2 4.73 2.91 -3.31
C PHE A 2 5.47 2.10 -2.25
N TYR A 3 5.85 0.88 -2.60
CA TYR A 3 6.67 0.03 -1.73
C TYR A 3 8.12 0.02 -2.19
N PRO A 4 9.09 0.09 -1.26
CA PRO A 4 10.49 -0.15 -1.59
C PRO A 4 10.69 -1.63 -1.93
N VAL A 5 11.34 -1.86 -3.05
CA VAL A 5 11.58 -3.20 -3.59
C VAL A 5 13.07 -3.33 -3.88
N TYR A 6 13.66 -4.42 -3.42
CA TYR A 6 15.05 -4.73 -3.69
C TYR A 6 15.18 -5.74 -4.83
N VAL A 7 16.00 -5.43 -5.80
CA VAL A 7 16.17 -6.23 -7.01
C VAL A 7 17.60 -6.78 -7.08
N HIS A 8 17.69 -8.10 -7.20
CA HIS A 8 18.95 -8.81 -7.47
C HIS A 8 18.96 -9.25 -8.92
N HIS A 9 20.09 -9.08 -9.57
CA HIS A 9 20.28 -9.56 -10.93
C HIS A 9 21.71 -10.04 -11.15
N GLU A 10 21.83 -11.29 -11.55
CA GLU A 10 23.09 -11.85 -12.03
C GLU A 10 23.05 -12.01 -13.56
N PRO A 11 24.17 -11.80 -14.26
CA PRO A 11 24.22 -11.96 -15.71
C PRO A 11 23.69 -13.33 -16.16
N GLY A 12 22.72 -13.34 -17.09
CA GLY A 12 22.11 -14.55 -17.62
C GLY A 12 21.00 -15.16 -16.74
N ALA A 13 20.66 -14.54 -15.62
CA ALA A 13 19.58 -14.96 -14.74
C ALA A 13 18.40 -13.99 -14.75
N ALA A 14 17.25 -14.42 -14.26
CA ALA A 14 16.10 -13.55 -14.04
C ALA A 14 16.39 -12.53 -12.91
N TYR A 15 15.65 -11.43 -12.92
CA TYR A 15 15.64 -10.47 -11.83
C TYR A 15 14.88 -11.07 -10.64
N GLY A 16 15.56 -11.26 -9.50
CA GLY A 16 14.92 -11.62 -8.24
C GLY A 16 14.46 -10.38 -7.50
N VAL A 17 13.24 -10.41 -6.95
CA VAL A 17 12.61 -9.26 -6.35
C VAL A 17 12.16 -9.58 -4.93
N THR A 18 12.57 -8.77 -3.97
CA THR A 18 12.17 -8.86 -2.56
C THR A 18 11.47 -7.59 -2.14
N ILE A 19 10.37 -7.72 -1.42
CA ILE A 19 9.61 -6.59 -0.88
C ILE A 19 9.72 -6.62 0.65
N PRO A 20 10.64 -5.85 1.25
CA PRO A 20 10.92 -5.96 2.69
C PRO A 20 9.72 -5.66 3.59
N ASP A 21 8.84 -4.74 3.19
CA ASP A 21 7.63 -4.42 3.94
C ASP A 21 6.57 -5.53 3.92
N LEU A 22 6.69 -6.47 2.99
CA LEU A 22 5.75 -7.57 2.79
C LEU A 22 6.48 -8.92 2.90
N PRO A 23 6.82 -9.36 4.13
CA PRO A 23 7.54 -10.62 4.33
C PRO A 23 6.79 -11.80 3.72
N GLY A 24 7.51 -12.65 3.00
CA GLY A 24 6.94 -13.80 2.30
C GLY A 24 6.47 -13.51 0.87
N VAL A 25 6.46 -12.25 0.45
CA VAL A 25 6.17 -11.89 -0.94
C VAL A 25 7.48 -11.79 -1.72
N PHE A 26 7.66 -12.70 -2.67
CA PHE A 26 8.81 -12.74 -3.57
C PHE A 26 8.32 -12.78 -5.00
N SER A 27 9.10 -12.21 -5.90
CA SER A 27 8.79 -12.19 -7.32
C SER A 27 10.05 -12.37 -8.15
N ALA A 28 9.87 -12.63 -9.43
CA ALA A 28 10.94 -12.69 -10.40
C ALA A 28 10.45 -12.20 -11.76
N ALA A 29 11.34 -11.62 -12.55
CA ALA A 29 11.04 -11.17 -13.89
C ALA A 29 12.23 -11.44 -14.83
N ASP A 30 11.96 -11.86 -16.05
CA ASP A 30 13.00 -12.05 -17.06
C ASP A 30 13.51 -10.71 -17.62
N GLU A 31 12.60 -9.73 -17.71
CA GLU A 31 12.88 -8.39 -18.18
C GLU A 31 12.66 -7.35 -17.07
N ALA A 32 13.53 -6.36 -16.98
CA ALA A 32 13.40 -5.30 -15.98
C ALA A 32 12.07 -4.54 -16.10
N ALA A 33 11.57 -4.35 -17.31
CA ALA A 33 10.29 -3.69 -17.58
C ALA A 33 9.08 -4.43 -17.01
N ASP A 34 9.19 -5.74 -16.77
CA ASP A 34 8.13 -6.57 -16.21
C ASP A 34 8.08 -6.58 -14.68
N ILE A 35 9.12 -6.06 -14.02
CA ILE A 35 9.20 -6.06 -12.55
C ILE A 35 7.94 -5.47 -11.89
N PRO A 36 7.44 -4.28 -12.28
CA PRO A 36 6.25 -3.73 -11.66
C PRO A 36 5.02 -4.63 -11.76
N ARG A 37 4.80 -5.23 -12.93
CA ARG A 37 3.68 -6.15 -13.16
C ARG A 37 3.82 -7.43 -12.31
N MET A 38 5.02 -7.99 -12.26
CA MET A 38 5.28 -9.21 -11.50
C MET A 38 5.15 -8.98 -9.98
N VAL A 39 5.56 -7.81 -9.49
CA VAL A 39 5.35 -7.40 -8.10
C VAL A 39 3.86 -7.28 -7.79
N GLN A 40 3.09 -6.62 -8.65
CA GLN A 40 1.64 -6.50 -8.49
C GLN A 40 0.98 -7.88 -8.39
N GLU A 41 1.29 -8.78 -9.30
CA GLU A 41 0.75 -10.16 -9.31
C GLU A 41 1.12 -10.94 -8.03
N ALA A 42 2.35 -10.80 -7.56
CA ALA A 42 2.79 -11.47 -6.34
C ALA A 42 2.06 -10.96 -5.08
N VAL A 43 1.82 -9.66 -5.01
CA VAL A 43 1.05 -9.06 -3.91
C VAL A 43 -0.41 -9.50 -3.98
N GLU A 44 -1.02 -9.48 -5.16
CA GLU A 44 -2.39 -9.96 -5.35
C GLU A 44 -2.55 -11.42 -4.91
N ALA A 45 -1.62 -12.29 -5.31
CA ALA A 45 -1.64 -13.69 -4.94
C ALA A 45 -1.50 -13.92 -3.42
N MET A 46 -0.64 -13.13 -2.76
CA MET A 46 -0.40 -13.26 -1.31
C MET A 46 -1.63 -12.88 -0.49
N TYR A 47 -2.38 -11.87 -0.93
CA TYR A 47 -3.52 -11.35 -0.18
C TYR A 47 -4.88 -11.82 -0.69
N GLU A 48 -4.91 -12.73 -1.67
CA GLU A 48 -6.15 -13.32 -2.16
C GLU A 48 -6.90 -14.05 -1.04
N GLY A 49 -8.10 -13.59 -0.73
CA GLY A 49 -8.93 -14.17 0.31
C GLY A 49 -8.50 -13.90 1.75
N GLU A 50 -7.44 -13.12 1.96
CA GLU A 50 -7.00 -12.75 3.30
C GLU A 50 -7.93 -11.71 3.94
N SER A 51 -8.02 -11.73 5.27
CA SER A 51 -8.88 -10.80 6.01
C SER A 51 -8.30 -9.40 6.14
N ALA A 52 -6.99 -9.25 5.96
CA ALA A 52 -6.28 -7.98 6.01
C ALA A 52 -5.41 -7.82 4.76
N GLY A 53 -5.37 -6.62 4.23
CA GLY A 53 -4.45 -6.25 3.17
C GLY A 53 -3.04 -5.97 3.69
N PRO A 54 -2.11 -5.60 2.80
CA PRO A 54 -0.76 -5.24 3.18
C PRO A 54 -0.72 -4.02 4.09
N GLY A 55 0.26 -3.98 4.97
CA GLY A 55 0.51 -2.84 5.84
C GLY A 55 1.05 -1.63 5.07
N PRO A 56 1.26 -0.50 5.77
CA PRO A 56 1.76 0.71 5.15
C PRO A 56 3.17 0.53 4.60
N ALA A 57 3.47 1.25 3.51
CA ALA A 57 4.81 1.26 2.92
C ALA A 57 5.78 2.07 3.78
N SER A 58 6.99 1.56 3.94
CA SER A 58 8.09 2.27 4.59
C SER A 58 8.76 3.25 3.62
N PRO A 59 9.44 4.30 4.12
CA PRO A 59 10.34 5.10 3.32
C PRO A 59 11.48 4.26 2.74
N LEU A 60 11.96 4.62 1.55
CA LEU A 60 13.02 3.90 0.86
C LEU A 60 14.31 3.81 1.69
N ASP A 61 14.65 4.85 2.42
CA ASP A 61 15.84 4.94 3.24
C ASP A 61 15.83 4.04 4.49
N ARG A 62 14.68 3.48 4.86
CA ARG A 62 14.60 2.53 5.98
C ARG A 62 15.52 1.34 5.80
N TYR A 63 15.66 0.84 4.59
CA TYR A 63 16.41 -0.38 4.28
C TYR A 63 17.76 -0.11 3.61
N SER A 64 18.04 1.11 3.18
CA SER A 64 19.20 1.44 2.37
C SER A 64 20.54 1.24 3.08
N GLN A 65 20.55 1.22 4.40
CA GLN A 65 21.73 1.02 5.24
C GLN A 65 21.89 -0.43 5.72
N SER A 66 20.98 -1.32 5.36
CA SER A 66 21.01 -2.70 5.81
C SER A 66 22.01 -3.54 4.99
N ASP A 67 22.87 -4.27 5.68
CA ASP A 67 23.85 -5.20 5.06
C ASP A 67 23.17 -6.40 4.40
N GLU A 68 21.91 -6.64 4.71
CA GLU A 68 21.10 -7.72 4.12
C GLU A 68 20.83 -7.50 2.63
N TYR A 69 20.78 -6.22 2.19
CA TYR A 69 20.48 -5.84 0.82
C TYR A 69 21.69 -5.25 0.14
N THR A 70 22.55 -6.14 -0.38
CA THR A 70 23.79 -5.78 -1.08
C THR A 70 23.89 -6.45 -2.45
N GLY A 71 24.59 -5.83 -3.37
CA GLY A 71 24.83 -6.35 -4.71
C GLY A 71 23.70 -6.15 -5.72
N GLY A 72 22.60 -5.52 -5.31
CA GLY A 72 21.46 -5.21 -6.15
C GLY A 72 21.10 -3.72 -6.12
N PHE A 73 19.87 -3.39 -6.46
CA PHE A 73 19.39 -2.02 -6.46
C PHE A 73 17.96 -1.89 -5.94
N TRP A 74 17.61 -0.69 -5.50
CA TRP A 74 16.29 -0.37 -4.99
C TRP A 74 15.41 0.25 -6.07
N MET A 75 14.13 -0.12 -6.06
CA MET A 75 13.07 0.50 -6.84
C MET A 75 11.90 0.85 -5.92
N LEU A 76 11.16 1.90 -6.28
CA LEU A 76 9.82 2.15 -5.73
C LEU A 76 8.79 1.64 -6.72
N ILE A 77 7.96 0.70 -6.29
CA ILE A 77 6.91 0.12 -7.12
C ILE A 77 5.55 0.56 -6.59
N ASP A 78 4.74 1.17 -7.45
CA ASP A 78 3.36 1.52 -7.12
C ASP A 78 2.49 0.28 -7.22
N VAL A 79 2.09 -0.25 -6.05
CA VAL A 79 1.16 -1.37 -5.96
C VAL A 79 -0.26 -0.82 -5.88
N ASP A 80 -1.11 -1.22 -6.81
CA ASP A 80 -2.52 -0.86 -6.81
C ASP A 80 -3.29 -1.76 -5.84
N LEU A 81 -3.55 -1.23 -4.64
CA LEU A 81 -4.25 -1.96 -3.58
C LEU A 81 -5.73 -2.21 -3.91
N SER A 82 -6.33 -1.44 -4.84
CA SER A 82 -7.71 -1.64 -5.25
C SER A 82 -7.95 -2.95 -6.00
N LYS A 83 -6.88 -3.56 -6.52
CA LYS A 83 -6.93 -4.85 -7.23
C LYS A 83 -6.84 -6.06 -6.29
N LEU A 84 -6.62 -5.86 -4.99
CA LEU A 84 -6.52 -6.96 -4.04
C LEU A 84 -7.91 -7.52 -3.71
N SER A 85 -8.07 -8.83 -3.92
CA SER A 85 -9.31 -9.55 -3.58
C SER A 85 -9.31 -9.96 -2.11
N THR A 86 -9.33 -8.98 -1.21
CA THR A 86 -9.39 -9.22 0.21
C THR A 86 -10.79 -9.68 0.64
N ARG A 87 -10.85 -10.46 1.73
CA ARG A 87 -12.09 -10.96 2.26
C ARG A 87 -12.95 -9.83 2.82
N ALA A 88 -14.17 -9.69 2.30
CA ALA A 88 -15.14 -8.75 2.85
C ALA A 88 -15.73 -9.25 4.17
N VAL A 89 -15.84 -8.38 5.15
CA VAL A 89 -16.53 -8.62 6.43
C VAL A 89 -17.80 -7.81 6.45
N ARG A 90 -18.93 -8.48 6.74
CA ARG A 90 -20.22 -7.78 6.86
C ARG A 90 -20.31 -7.08 8.22
N LEU A 91 -20.58 -5.78 8.19
CA LEU A 91 -20.76 -4.95 9.37
C LEU A 91 -22.16 -4.34 9.40
N ASN A 92 -22.75 -4.29 10.60
CA ASN A 92 -23.96 -3.52 10.86
C ASN A 92 -23.55 -2.21 11.53
N ILE A 93 -23.83 -1.11 10.86
CA ILE A 93 -23.56 0.23 11.38
C ILE A 93 -24.85 1.06 11.39
N SER A 94 -24.96 1.96 12.34
CA SER A 94 -26.07 2.92 12.43
C SER A 94 -25.56 4.30 12.07
N LEU A 95 -26.25 4.95 11.12
CA LEU A 95 -25.94 6.29 10.66
C LEU A 95 -27.22 7.13 10.69
N PRO A 96 -27.11 8.47 10.91
CA PRO A 96 -28.23 9.38 10.77
C PRO A 96 -28.89 9.25 9.38
N GLU A 97 -30.22 9.31 9.33
CA GLU A 97 -30.96 9.16 8.08
C GLU A 97 -30.53 10.17 7.01
N TYR A 98 -30.33 11.43 7.40
CA TYR A 98 -29.88 12.47 6.45
C TYR A 98 -28.51 12.14 5.83
N LEU A 99 -27.61 11.54 6.61
CA LEU A 99 -26.28 11.16 6.13
C LEU A 99 -26.36 9.99 5.15
N VAL A 100 -27.21 9.01 5.44
CA VAL A 100 -27.47 7.88 4.52
C VAL A 100 -27.98 8.39 3.18
N GLY A 101 -28.92 9.34 3.17
CA GLY A 101 -29.42 9.98 1.95
C GLY A 101 -28.31 10.65 1.13
N ARG A 102 -27.45 11.40 1.78
CA ARG A 102 -26.30 12.06 1.12
C ARG A 102 -25.29 11.08 0.57
N ILE A 103 -25.03 10.00 1.31
CA ILE A 103 -24.14 8.92 0.86
C ILE A 103 -24.71 8.27 -0.39
N ASP A 104 -26.00 7.93 -0.40
CA ASP A 104 -26.65 7.28 -1.53
C ASP A 104 -26.63 8.16 -2.79
N GLU A 105 -26.87 9.46 -2.64
CA GLU A 105 -26.78 10.42 -3.74
C GLU A 105 -25.36 10.49 -4.30
N ALA A 106 -24.36 10.62 -3.44
CA ALA A 106 -22.96 10.68 -3.86
C ALA A 106 -22.48 9.39 -4.52
N ALA A 107 -22.88 8.23 -3.98
CA ALA A 107 -22.59 6.94 -4.56
C ALA A 107 -23.21 6.78 -5.96
N ALA A 108 -24.47 7.18 -6.11
CA ALA A 108 -25.17 7.12 -7.41
C ALA A 108 -24.48 7.99 -8.48
N LEU A 109 -24.03 9.19 -8.14
CA LEU A 109 -23.29 10.06 -9.04
C LEU A 109 -21.97 9.43 -9.53
N ARG A 110 -21.37 8.58 -8.72
CA ARG A 110 -20.13 7.84 -9.05
C ARG A 110 -20.38 6.42 -9.54
N ARG A 111 -21.63 6.03 -9.72
CA ARG A 111 -22.05 4.68 -10.13
C ARG A 111 -21.50 3.58 -9.20
N MET A 112 -21.54 3.84 -7.91
CA MET A 112 -21.07 2.95 -6.86
C MET A 112 -22.22 2.50 -5.97
N SER A 113 -22.05 1.34 -5.32
CA SER A 113 -22.94 0.95 -4.22
C SER A 113 -22.64 1.79 -2.96
N ARG A 114 -23.58 1.81 -2.02
CA ARG A 114 -23.37 2.44 -0.70
C ARG A 114 -22.12 1.87 -0.02
N SER A 115 -21.98 0.54 0.01
CA SER A 115 -20.84 -0.13 0.64
C SER A 115 -19.50 0.25 0.00
N ALA A 116 -19.44 0.30 -1.34
CA ALA A 116 -18.24 0.71 -2.05
C ALA A 116 -17.88 2.18 -1.78
N TYR A 117 -18.87 3.06 -1.73
CA TYR A 117 -18.66 4.46 -1.39
C TYR A 117 -18.14 4.65 0.02
N LEU A 118 -18.72 3.94 1.01
CA LEU A 118 -18.27 3.99 2.40
C LEU A 118 -16.85 3.46 2.57
N ALA A 119 -16.49 2.38 1.89
CA ALA A 119 -15.12 1.85 1.89
C ALA A 119 -14.13 2.88 1.33
N LEU A 120 -14.47 3.51 0.20
CA LEU A 120 -13.65 4.55 -0.42
C LEU A 120 -13.46 5.75 0.51
N ALA A 121 -14.54 6.22 1.13
CA ALA A 121 -14.50 7.34 2.08
C ALA A 121 -13.62 7.02 3.31
N ALA A 122 -13.74 5.81 3.85
CA ALA A 122 -12.93 5.36 4.97
C ALA A 122 -11.44 5.29 4.60
N GLU A 123 -11.08 4.73 3.46
CA GLU A 123 -9.69 4.68 2.96
C GLU A 123 -9.12 6.08 2.77
N HIS A 124 -9.90 7.00 2.21
CA HIS A 124 -9.49 8.37 1.99
C HIS A 124 -9.22 9.10 3.31
N GLU A 125 -10.09 8.95 4.30
CA GLU A 125 -9.91 9.55 5.62
C GLU A 125 -8.72 8.95 6.37
N LEU A 126 -8.54 7.64 6.32
CA LEU A 126 -7.38 6.95 6.92
C LEU A 126 -6.07 7.42 6.29
N GLY A 127 -6.01 7.61 4.99
CA GLY A 127 -4.86 8.18 4.28
C GLY A 127 -4.56 9.62 4.72
N GLY A 128 -5.58 10.44 4.94
CA GLY A 128 -5.45 11.79 5.47
C GLY A 128 -4.92 11.84 6.91
N VAL A 129 -5.34 10.92 7.78
CA VAL A 129 -4.82 10.79 9.15
C VAL A 129 -3.34 10.42 9.13
N ALA A 130 -2.91 9.47 8.33
CA ALA A 130 -1.52 9.07 8.21
C ALA A 130 -0.62 10.25 7.78
N ARG A 131 -1.07 11.06 6.82
CA ARG A 131 -0.34 12.26 6.37
C ARG A 131 -0.22 13.31 7.47
N ARG A 132 -1.28 13.55 8.25
CA ARG A 132 -1.27 14.49 9.37
C ARG A 132 -0.29 14.06 10.46
N ASN A 133 -0.25 12.78 10.80
CA ASN A 133 0.66 12.25 11.79
C ASN A 133 2.14 12.38 11.39
N GLN A 134 2.44 12.17 10.10
CA GLN A 134 3.78 12.38 9.57
C GLN A 134 4.21 13.85 9.58
N ALA A 135 3.29 14.75 9.30
CA ALA A 135 3.56 16.20 9.35
C ALA A 135 3.78 16.69 10.79
N GLY A 136 3.06 16.12 11.76
CA GLY A 136 3.19 16.45 13.18
C GLY A 136 4.52 16.00 13.80
N SER A 137 5.11 14.93 13.32
CA SER A 137 6.38 14.41 13.83
C SER A 137 7.61 15.22 13.37
N LYS A 138 7.46 16.11 12.40
CA LYS A 138 8.53 17.01 11.92
C LYS A 138 8.66 18.33 12.69
N GLN A 139 7.74 18.61 13.61
CA GLN A 139 7.79 19.79 14.47
C GLN A 139 8.22 19.40 15.89
N SER A 140 9.44 18.90 16.05
CA SER A 140 10.10 18.95 17.34
C SER A 140 10.74 20.32 17.44
N PRO A 141 10.36 21.18 18.40
CA PRO A 141 11.03 22.46 18.55
C PRO A 141 12.48 22.21 18.91
N ALA A 142 13.38 22.83 18.17
CA ALA A 142 14.75 22.92 18.61
C ALA A 142 14.76 23.54 20.01
N SER A 143 15.30 22.84 20.99
CA SER A 143 15.50 23.39 22.31
C SER A 143 16.43 24.60 22.18
N LEU A 144 15.88 25.78 22.45
CA LEU A 144 16.67 26.98 22.66
C LEU A 144 17.41 26.80 23.98
N THR A 145 18.65 26.38 23.93
CA THR A 145 19.59 26.63 24.99
C THR A 145 20.15 28.02 24.82
N SER A 146 19.72 28.89 25.69
CA SER A 146 20.40 30.17 25.88
C SER A 146 21.69 29.97 26.66
#